data_c9023f48881a2e5fab3ff91fc9a2a858
#
_entry.id   c9023f48881a2e5fab3ff91fc9a2a858
#
_cell.length_a   1.000
_cell.length_b   1.000
_cell.length_c   1.000
_cell.angle_alpha   90.00
_cell.angle_beta   90.00
_cell.angle_gamma   90.00
#
_symmetry.space_group_name_H-M   'P 1'
#
loop_
_entity.id
_entity.type
_entity.pdbx_description
1 polymer ?
#
loop_
_entity_poly.entity_id
_entity_poly.type
_entity_poly.pdbx_seq_one_letter_code
_entity_poly.pdbx_strand_id
1 'polypeptide(L)'
;NSSLCQQFVELNLRDTGVGDDGLKFLAKAPPLESLTTLNLSDNSLTEVGMEILCNSMVFPNLKTLVFNNNHIGDDGVYAMAASPLFANLEKLVMHNNGLTTDSAISLSKSKTITRLQSLDLNNNDLRAEGAKALADSTNMKLLENLDLGENKLGQEGAVALANSLNCSSLK
;
A
#
# COMPACT_ATOMS: atom_id res chain seq x y z
N ASN A 1 -15.60 -1.16 -27.06
CA ASN A 1 -16.35 0.02 -26.56
C ASN A 1 -15.95 0.31 -25.12
N SER A 2 -15.01 1.20 -24.95
CA SER A 2 -14.37 1.52 -23.67
C SER A 2 -15.16 2.48 -22.74
N SER A 3 -16.35 2.91 -23.14
CA SER A 3 -17.09 3.94 -22.38
C SER A 3 -17.65 3.44 -21.02
N LEU A 4 -17.96 2.16 -20.91
CA LEU A 4 -18.48 1.60 -19.66
C LEU A 4 -17.40 1.54 -18.57
N CYS A 5 -16.17 1.14 -18.92
CA CYS A 5 -15.07 1.03 -17.96
C CYS A 5 -14.60 2.39 -17.41
N GLN A 6 -14.86 3.48 -18.13
CA GLN A 6 -14.48 4.83 -17.67
C GLN A 6 -15.39 5.40 -16.58
N GLN A 7 -16.48 4.72 -16.24
CA GLN A 7 -17.42 5.14 -15.21
C GLN A 7 -17.20 4.42 -13.87
N PHE A 8 -16.33 3.41 -13.84
CA PHE A 8 -16.08 2.67 -12.60
C PHE A 8 -15.30 3.54 -11.61
N VAL A 9 -15.86 3.65 -10.42
CA VAL A 9 -15.22 4.28 -9.25
C VAL A 9 -14.43 3.24 -8.45
N GLU A 10 -14.89 2.00 -8.47
CA GLU A 10 -14.28 0.87 -7.80
C GLU A 10 -14.12 -0.31 -8.77
N LEU A 11 -12.95 -0.95 -8.72
CA LEU A 11 -12.67 -2.21 -9.40
C LEU A 11 -12.22 -3.25 -8.36
N ASN A 12 -13.05 -4.26 -8.16
CA ASN A 12 -12.75 -5.36 -7.26
C ASN A 12 -12.40 -6.62 -8.07
N LEU A 13 -11.12 -6.99 -8.00
CA LEU A 13 -10.55 -8.20 -8.64
C LEU A 13 -10.03 -9.18 -7.59
N ARG A 14 -10.58 -9.15 -6.37
CA ARG A 14 -10.18 -10.07 -5.30
C ARG A 14 -10.43 -11.52 -5.72
N ASP A 15 -9.44 -12.39 -5.48
CA ASP A 15 -9.54 -13.85 -5.70
C ASP A 15 -10.00 -14.22 -7.13
N THR A 16 -9.41 -13.56 -8.13
CA THR A 16 -9.73 -13.79 -9.55
C THR A 16 -8.60 -14.47 -10.33
N GLY A 17 -7.46 -14.72 -9.66
CA GLY A 17 -6.30 -15.33 -10.29
C GLY A 17 -5.63 -14.43 -11.33
N VAL A 18 -5.74 -13.10 -11.18
CA VAL A 18 -5.14 -12.14 -12.11
C VAL A 18 -3.62 -12.36 -12.23
N GLY A 19 -2.92 -12.54 -11.12
CA GLY A 19 -1.47 -12.69 -11.10
C GLY A 19 -0.72 -11.55 -11.80
N ASP A 20 0.61 -11.62 -11.81
CA ASP A 20 1.44 -10.59 -12.43
C ASP A 20 1.21 -10.49 -13.95
N ASP A 21 0.94 -11.62 -14.59
CA ASP A 21 0.66 -11.64 -16.04
C ASP A 21 -0.66 -10.93 -16.38
N GLY A 22 -1.70 -11.09 -15.56
CA GLY A 22 -2.95 -10.34 -15.73
C GLY A 22 -2.75 -8.85 -15.56
N LEU A 23 -1.91 -8.41 -14.60
CA LEU A 23 -1.56 -7.00 -14.45
C LEU A 23 -0.82 -6.44 -15.67
N LYS A 24 0.02 -7.23 -16.37
CA LYS A 24 0.65 -6.79 -17.63
C LYS A 24 -0.38 -6.43 -18.70
N PHE A 25 -1.50 -7.13 -18.75
CA PHE A 25 -2.58 -6.80 -19.69
C PHE A 25 -3.40 -5.61 -19.20
N LEU A 26 -3.71 -5.56 -17.92
CA LEU A 26 -4.45 -4.46 -17.33
C LEU A 26 -3.69 -3.13 -17.48
N ALA A 27 -2.37 -3.14 -17.29
CA ALA A 27 -1.49 -1.97 -17.42
C ALA A 27 -1.45 -1.36 -18.84
N LYS A 28 -1.96 -2.07 -19.85
CA LYS A 28 -2.08 -1.59 -21.24
C LYS A 28 -3.44 -0.95 -21.54
N ALA A 29 -4.37 -0.99 -20.59
CA ALA A 29 -5.68 -0.39 -20.77
C ALA A 29 -5.57 1.15 -20.82
N PRO A 30 -6.52 1.83 -21.47
CA PRO A 30 -6.65 3.28 -21.35
C PRO A 30 -6.85 3.70 -19.90
N PRO A 31 -6.44 4.93 -19.50
CA PRO A 31 -6.61 5.43 -18.15
C PRO A 31 -8.07 5.34 -17.68
N LEU A 32 -8.28 4.79 -16.50
CA LEU A 32 -9.56 4.70 -15.81
C LEU A 32 -9.69 5.91 -14.87
N GLU A 33 -10.00 7.06 -15.45
CA GLU A 33 -9.97 8.37 -14.79
C GLU A 33 -10.90 8.48 -13.57
N SER A 34 -12.01 7.74 -13.59
CA SER A 34 -12.99 7.77 -12.49
C SER A 34 -12.65 6.80 -11.36
N LEU A 35 -11.67 5.88 -11.57
CA LEU A 35 -11.38 4.83 -10.61
C LEU A 35 -10.56 5.36 -9.44
N THR A 36 -11.11 5.23 -8.25
CA THR A 36 -10.47 5.64 -7.00
C THR A 36 -10.17 4.48 -6.06
N THR A 37 -10.80 3.32 -6.27
CA THR A 37 -10.64 2.14 -5.41
C THR A 37 -10.28 0.92 -6.26
N LEU A 38 -9.15 0.28 -5.92
CA LEU A 38 -8.69 -0.95 -6.54
C LEU A 38 -8.45 -2.01 -5.47
N ASN A 39 -9.11 -3.16 -5.62
CA ASN A 39 -8.87 -4.33 -4.78
C ASN A 39 -8.29 -5.47 -5.62
N LEU A 40 -7.05 -5.86 -5.28
CA LEU A 40 -6.28 -6.93 -5.91
C LEU A 40 -5.89 -8.01 -4.89
N SER A 41 -6.62 -8.13 -3.78
CA SER A 41 -6.34 -9.13 -2.75
C SER A 41 -6.45 -10.56 -3.28
N ASP A 42 -5.70 -11.48 -2.68
CA ASP A 42 -5.80 -12.92 -2.94
C ASP A 42 -5.51 -13.28 -4.42
N ASN A 43 -4.43 -12.73 -5.03
CA ASN A 43 -4.12 -12.93 -6.46
C ASN A 43 -2.71 -13.44 -6.74
N SER A 44 -1.96 -13.86 -5.73
CA SER A 44 -0.57 -14.33 -5.86
C SER A 44 0.34 -13.32 -6.59
N LEU A 45 0.09 -12.03 -6.39
CA LEU A 45 0.90 -10.96 -6.94
C LEU A 45 2.23 -10.87 -6.21
N THR A 46 3.29 -10.55 -6.95
CA THR A 46 4.64 -10.39 -6.42
C THR A 46 5.15 -8.95 -6.59
N GLU A 47 6.41 -8.71 -6.26
CA GLU A 47 7.11 -7.46 -6.55
C GLU A 47 7.02 -7.10 -8.04
N VAL A 48 7.03 -8.11 -8.93
CA VAL A 48 6.90 -7.90 -10.38
C VAL A 48 5.56 -7.27 -10.74
N GLY A 49 4.46 -7.76 -10.15
CA GLY A 49 3.12 -7.19 -10.32
C GLY A 49 3.05 -5.75 -9.82
N MET A 50 3.69 -5.47 -8.67
CA MET A 50 3.76 -4.11 -8.13
C MET A 50 4.56 -3.17 -9.05
N GLU A 51 5.70 -3.60 -9.58
CA GLU A 51 6.48 -2.82 -10.54
C GLU A 51 5.69 -2.51 -11.82
N ILE A 52 4.95 -3.49 -12.35
CA ILE A 52 4.08 -3.29 -13.51
C ILE A 52 3.03 -2.21 -13.20
N LEU A 53 2.42 -2.27 -12.04
CA LEU A 53 1.42 -1.29 -11.60
C LEU A 53 2.05 0.10 -11.47
N CYS A 54 3.21 0.22 -10.82
CA CYS A 54 3.95 1.45 -10.62
C CYS A 54 4.28 2.17 -11.93
N ASN A 55 4.52 1.42 -12.99
CA ASN A 55 4.86 1.93 -14.31
C ASN A 55 3.65 2.15 -15.22
N SER A 56 2.44 1.86 -14.73
CA SER A 56 1.21 2.03 -15.51
C SER A 56 0.61 3.42 -15.32
N MET A 57 -0.16 3.86 -16.33
CA MET A 57 -0.94 5.09 -16.26
C MET A 57 -2.43 4.83 -16.13
N VAL A 58 -2.81 3.59 -15.77
CA VAL A 58 -4.22 3.15 -15.82
C VAL A 58 -5.05 3.72 -14.68
N PHE A 59 -4.44 4.01 -13.54
CA PHE A 59 -5.15 4.43 -12.32
C PHE A 59 -4.69 5.80 -11.80
N PRO A 60 -4.84 6.90 -12.57
CA PRO A 60 -4.24 8.20 -12.23
C PRO A 60 -4.82 8.84 -10.95
N ASN A 61 -6.01 8.44 -10.54
CA ASN A 61 -6.73 9.04 -9.42
C ASN A 61 -6.96 8.08 -8.25
N LEU A 62 -6.10 7.05 -8.11
CA LEU A 62 -6.23 6.02 -7.09
C LEU A 62 -6.09 6.60 -5.67
N LYS A 63 -7.08 6.33 -4.82
CA LYS A 63 -7.13 6.75 -3.41
C LYS A 63 -7.09 5.58 -2.45
N THR A 64 -7.67 4.45 -2.83
CA THR A 64 -7.73 3.24 -2.02
C THR A 64 -7.14 2.07 -2.78
N LEU A 65 -6.13 1.43 -2.18
CA LEU A 65 -5.51 0.23 -2.71
C LEU A 65 -5.54 -0.88 -1.66
N VAL A 66 -6.09 -2.04 -2.06
CA VAL A 66 -6.19 -3.22 -1.21
C VAL A 66 -5.46 -4.37 -1.89
N PHE A 67 -4.42 -4.90 -1.21
CA PHE A 67 -3.49 -5.90 -1.74
C PHE A 67 -3.30 -7.10 -0.81
N ASN A 68 -4.25 -7.38 0.08
CA ASN A 68 -4.12 -8.44 1.09
C ASN A 68 -3.81 -9.81 0.48
N ASN A 69 -3.08 -10.63 1.23
CA ASN A 69 -2.78 -12.02 0.87
C ASN A 69 -2.15 -12.14 -0.54
N ASN A 70 -1.07 -11.39 -0.75
CA ASN A 70 -0.20 -11.49 -1.91
C ASN A 70 1.25 -11.74 -1.46
N HIS A 71 2.23 -11.60 -2.34
CA HIS A 71 3.65 -11.84 -2.08
C HIS A 71 4.50 -10.64 -2.53
N ILE A 72 4.03 -9.42 -2.17
CA ILE A 72 4.62 -8.16 -2.67
C ILE A 72 6.05 -7.96 -2.17
N GLY A 73 6.35 -8.36 -0.94
CA GLY A 73 7.68 -8.23 -0.35
C GLY A 73 8.20 -6.80 -0.26
N ASP A 74 9.43 -6.67 0.21
CA ASP A 74 10.05 -5.36 0.45
C ASP A 74 10.39 -4.63 -0.85
N ASP A 75 10.82 -5.35 -1.89
CA ASP A 75 11.15 -4.77 -3.19
C ASP A 75 9.92 -4.15 -3.86
N GLY A 76 8.76 -4.81 -3.76
CA GLY A 76 7.51 -4.25 -4.27
C GLY A 76 7.09 -2.99 -3.51
N VAL A 77 7.25 -2.96 -2.18
CA VAL A 77 6.95 -1.76 -1.38
C VAL A 77 7.96 -0.65 -1.67
N TYR A 78 9.23 -0.97 -1.89
CA TYR A 78 10.23 0.01 -2.30
C TYR A 78 9.85 0.68 -3.63
N ALA A 79 9.47 -0.10 -4.65
CA ALA A 79 9.00 0.43 -5.93
C ALA A 79 7.75 1.30 -5.75
N MET A 80 6.77 0.83 -4.96
CA MET A 80 5.56 1.55 -4.62
C MET A 80 5.85 2.91 -3.95
N ALA A 81 6.74 2.94 -2.97
CA ALA A 81 7.08 4.13 -2.19
C ALA A 81 7.71 5.25 -3.03
N ALA A 82 8.29 4.90 -4.20
CA ALA A 82 8.89 5.84 -5.15
C ALA A 82 7.93 6.24 -6.29
N SER A 83 6.86 5.49 -6.52
CA SER A 83 5.99 5.70 -7.69
C SER A 83 5.04 6.89 -7.54
N PRO A 84 4.98 7.80 -8.53
CA PRO A 84 4.04 8.91 -8.53
C PRO A 84 2.57 8.47 -8.64
N LEU A 85 2.30 7.24 -9.09
CA LEU A 85 0.95 6.67 -9.16
C LEU A 85 0.21 6.76 -7.82
N PHE A 86 0.93 6.62 -6.71
CA PHE A 86 0.37 6.56 -5.36
C PHE A 86 0.37 7.91 -4.63
N ALA A 87 0.63 9.02 -5.32
CA ALA A 87 0.67 10.36 -4.71
C ALA A 87 -0.67 10.80 -4.10
N ASN A 88 -1.79 10.26 -4.59
CA ASN A 88 -3.13 10.56 -4.10
C ASN A 88 -3.68 9.51 -3.14
N LEU A 89 -2.86 8.52 -2.73
CA LEU A 89 -3.33 7.40 -1.92
C LEU A 89 -3.68 7.85 -0.51
N GLU A 90 -4.93 7.60 -0.11
CA GLU A 90 -5.50 7.90 1.20
C GLU A 90 -5.61 6.64 2.08
N LYS A 91 -5.83 5.48 1.46
CA LYS A 91 -5.93 4.19 2.17
C LYS A 91 -5.10 3.12 1.48
N LEU A 92 -4.24 2.46 2.27
CA LEU A 92 -3.42 1.32 1.85
C LEU A 92 -3.64 0.14 2.79
N VAL A 93 -3.97 -1.02 2.21
CA VAL A 93 -4.19 -2.26 2.95
C VAL A 93 -3.31 -3.35 2.33
N MET A 94 -2.32 -3.84 3.09
CA MET A 94 -1.32 -4.81 2.64
C MET A 94 -1.10 -5.92 3.68
N HIS A 95 -2.17 -6.36 4.32
CA HIS A 95 -2.18 -7.49 5.24
C HIS A 95 -1.60 -8.74 4.57
N ASN A 96 -0.71 -9.46 5.28
CA ASN A 96 -0.14 -10.73 4.82
C ASN A 96 0.50 -10.65 3.42
N ASN A 97 1.60 -9.90 3.33
CA ASN A 97 2.36 -9.70 2.09
C ASN A 97 3.86 -10.03 2.20
N GLY A 98 4.29 -10.59 3.32
CA GLY A 98 5.71 -10.91 3.55
C GLY A 98 6.59 -9.68 3.73
N LEU A 99 6.01 -8.58 4.23
CA LEU A 99 6.72 -7.32 4.45
C LEU A 99 7.57 -7.39 5.72
N THR A 100 8.76 -6.79 5.66
CA THR A 100 9.67 -6.70 6.80
C THR A 100 9.89 -5.26 7.26
N THR A 101 10.83 -5.05 8.14
CA THR A 101 11.31 -3.74 8.58
C THR A 101 11.63 -2.81 7.40
N ASP A 102 12.19 -3.34 6.30
CA ASP A 102 12.61 -2.54 5.15
C ASP A 102 11.40 -1.93 4.41
N SER A 103 10.27 -2.62 4.36
CA SER A 103 9.01 -2.06 3.87
C SER A 103 8.55 -0.87 4.70
N ALA A 104 8.56 -1.00 6.03
CA ALA A 104 8.18 0.09 6.93
C ALA A 104 9.10 1.30 6.76
N ILE A 105 10.41 1.07 6.63
CA ILE A 105 11.39 2.13 6.37
C ILE A 105 11.12 2.80 5.03
N SER A 106 10.84 2.05 3.97
CA SER A 106 10.55 2.56 2.63
C SER A 106 9.30 3.45 2.63
N LEU A 107 8.20 3.00 3.24
CA LEU A 107 6.99 3.79 3.40
C LEU A 107 7.23 5.07 4.24
N SER A 108 7.95 4.94 5.37
CA SER A 108 8.21 6.07 6.27
C SER A 108 9.04 7.20 5.63
N LYS A 109 9.86 6.87 4.62
CA LYS A 109 10.72 7.79 3.88
C LYS A 109 10.15 8.22 2.52
N SER A 110 9.00 7.67 2.12
CA SER A 110 8.38 7.99 0.84
C SER A 110 8.10 9.50 0.72
N LYS A 111 8.48 10.07 -0.42
CA LYS A 111 8.17 11.47 -0.75
C LYS A 111 6.91 11.59 -1.61
N THR A 112 6.37 10.48 -2.05
CA THR A 112 5.16 10.39 -2.89
C THR A 112 3.93 10.02 -2.05
N ILE A 113 4.02 9.00 -1.19
CA ILE A 113 2.91 8.54 -0.37
C ILE A 113 2.83 9.39 0.91
N THR A 114 2.27 10.59 0.79
CA THR A 114 2.22 11.58 1.89
C THR A 114 0.80 11.93 2.34
N ARG A 115 -0.21 11.29 1.74
CA ARG A 115 -1.63 11.59 1.98
C ARG A 115 -2.38 10.47 2.69
N LEU A 116 -1.67 9.44 3.15
CA LEU A 116 -2.32 8.32 3.84
C LEU A 116 -3.03 8.78 5.12
N GLN A 117 -4.29 8.34 5.22
CA GLN A 117 -5.16 8.46 6.38
C GLN A 117 -5.36 7.10 7.07
N SER A 118 -5.24 6.01 6.31
CA SER A 118 -5.37 4.64 6.83
C SER A 118 -4.30 3.74 6.23
N LEU A 119 -3.55 3.07 7.10
CA LEU A 119 -2.51 2.11 6.75
C LEU A 119 -2.71 0.83 7.54
N ASP A 120 -2.93 -0.27 6.84
CA ASP A 120 -3.03 -1.60 7.41
C ASP A 120 -1.87 -2.47 6.88
N LEU A 121 -0.97 -2.85 7.79
CA LEU A 121 0.17 -3.73 7.57
C LEU A 121 0.09 -4.98 8.46
N ASN A 122 -1.11 -5.35 8.93
CA ASN A 122 -1.33 -6.49 9.80
C ASN A 122 -0.69 -7.77 9.23
N ASN A 123 -0.28 -8.69 10.11
CA ASN A 123 0.28 -10.00 9.75
C ASN A 123 1.44 -9.92 8.73
N ASN A 124 2.49 -9.21 9.14
CA ASN A 124 3.77 -9.11 8.44
C ASN A 124 4.93 -9.31 9.45
N ASP A 125 6.18 -8.99 9.14
CA ASP A 125 7.33 -9.14 10.03
C ASP A 125 8.09 -7.81 10.24
N LEU A 126 7.34 -6.73 10.58
CA LEU A 126 7.90 -5.37 10.67
C LEU A 126 8.81 -5.15 11.88
N ARG A 127 8.60 -5.89 12.96
CA ARG A 127 9.36 -5.82 14.23
C ARG A 127 9.40 -4.42 14.87
N ALA A 128 10.17 -4.28 15.94
CA ALA A 128 10.28 -3.01 16.68
C ALA A 128 10.85 -1.88 15.82
N GLU A 129 11.85 -2.18 15.00
CA GLU A 129 12.51 -1.19 14.13
C GLU A 129 11.56 -0.65 13.06
N GLY A 130 10.70 -1.51 12.49
CA GLY A 130 9.67 -1.09 11.53
C GLY A 130 8.63 -0.18 12.18
N ALA A 131 8.16 -0.56 13.37
CA ALA A 131 7.25 0.29 14.15
C ALA A 131 7.88 1.66 14.46
N LYS A 132 9.14 1.67 14.86
CA LYS A 132 9.90 2.91 15.11
C LYS A 132 10.01 3.75 13.84
N ALA A 133 10.35 3.17 12.70
CA ALA A 133 10.46 3.90 11.43
C ALA A 133 9.14 4.58 11.06
N LEU A 134 8.01 3.91 11.22
CA LEU A 134 6.68 4.50 11.00
C LEU A 134 6.35 5.58 12.01
N ALA A 135 6.65 5.36 13.31
CA ALA A 135 6.42 6.30 14.39
C ALA A 135 7.21 7.61 14.21
N ASP A 136 8.44 7.52 13.71
CA ASP A 136 9.32 8.67 13.45
C ASP A 136 9.04 9.34 12.08
N SER A 137 8.11 8.80 11.27
CA SER A 137 7.85 9.30 9.93
C SER A 137 7.28 10.71 9.93
N THR A 138 7.92 11.62 9.22
CA THR A 138 7.41 12.98 8.99
C THR A 138 6.45 13.08 7.81
N ASN A 139 6.28 12.00 7.05
CA ASN A 139 5.48 11.96 5.83
C ASN A 139 4.04 11.49 6.06
N MET A 140 3.78 10.85 7.21
CA MET A 140 2.49 10.26 7.55
C MET A 140 1.65 11.11 8.51
N LYS A 141 1.74 12.44 8.38
CA LYS A 141 1.07 13.39 9.30
C LYS A 141 -0.47 13.35 9.25
N LEU A 142 -1.04 12.80 8.19
CA LEU A 142 -2.50 12.68 8.01
C LEU A 142 -3.02 11.32 8.47
N LEU A 143 -2.14 10.43 8.97
CA LEU A 143 -2.54 9.08 9.34
C LEU A 143 -3.42 9.11 10.59
N GLU A 144 -4.64 8.59 10.45
CA GLU A 144 -5.65 8.48 11.51
C GLU A 144 -5.81 7.03 12.00
N ASN A 145 -5.58 6.07 11.10
CA ASN A 145 -5.74 4.64 11.38
C ASN A 145 -4.47 3.89 10.99
N LEU A 146 -3.88 3.18 11.94
CA LEU A 146 -2.69 2.36 11.75
C LEU A 146 -2.91 0.99 12.37
N ASP A 147 -2.95 -0.06 11.54
CA ASP A 147 -2.99 -1.44 12.01
C ASP A 147 -1.62 -2.10 11.79
N LEU A 148 -0.97 -2.49 12.87
CA LEU A 148 0.31 -3.21 12.92
C LEU A 148 0.16 -4.55 13.67
N GLY A 149 -1.06 -5.07 13.81
CA GLY A 149 -1.32 -6.36 14.44
C GLY A 149 -0.45 -7.47 13.83
N GLU A 150 -0.10 -8.49 14.60
CA GLU A 150 0.67 -9.66 14.16
C GLU A 150 2.02 -9.35 13.48
N ASN A 151 2.73 -8.30 13.94
CA ASN A 151 4.01 -7.85 13.38
C ASN A 151 5.22 -8.02 14.31
N LYS A 152 5.08 -8.74 15.41
CA LYS A 152 6.16 -9.02 16.37
C LYS A 152 6.86 -7.77 16.90
N LEU A 153 6.11 -6.69 17.16
CA LEU A 153 6.66 -5.39 17.55
C LEU A 153 7.34 -5.42 18.93
N GLY A 154 6.90 -6.29 19.82
CA GLY A 154 7.40 -6.39 21.18
C GLY A 154 7.19 -5.10 21.98
N GLN A 155 7.86 -5.04 23.15
CA GLN A 155 7.78 -3.88 24.04
C GLN A 155 8.40 -2.64 23.40
N GLU A 156 9.52 -2.78 22.71
CA GLU A 156 10.26 -1.64 22.11
C GLU A 156 9.43 -0.96 21.02
N GLY A 157 8.76 -1.75 20.16
CA GLY A 157 7.87 -1.19 19.14
C GLY A 157 6.66 -0.47 19.72
N ALA A 158 6.06 -1.02 20.77
CA ALA A 158 4.95 -0.37 21.49
C ALA A 158 5.37 0.96 22.11
N VAL A 159 6.56 1.01 22.73
CA VAL A 159 7.13 2.23 23.31
C VAL A 159 7.42 3.27 22.23
N ALA A 160 7.95 2.86 21.06
CA ALA A 160 8.22 3.77 19.95
C ALA A 160 6.92 4.43 19.45
N LEU A 161 5.86 3.67 19.28
CA LEU A 161 4.54 4.20 18.87
C LEU A 161 3.95 5.14 19.92
N ALA A 162 4.01 4.76 21.21
CA ALA A 162 3.45 5.57 22.31
C ALA A 162 4.15 6.92 22.48
N ASN A 163 5.46 7.01 22.17
CA ASN A 163 6.25 8.23 22.27
C ASN A 163 6.28 9.07 21.00
N SER A 164 5.62 8.61 19.93
CA SER A 164 5.62 9.32 18.65
C SER A 164 4.82 10.61 18.71
N LEU A 165 5.45 11.72 18.38
CA LEU A 165 4.77 13.00 18.19
C LEU A 165 4.00 13.07 16.86
N ASN A 166 4.35 12.21 15.91
CA ASN A 166 3.73 12.15 14.58
C ASN A 166 2.45 11.29 14.56
N CYS A 167 2.24 10.48 15.60
CA CYS A 167 1.03 9.66 15.75
C CYS A 167 -0.08 10.37 16.55
N SER A 168 0.02 11.68 16.77
CA SER A 168 -0.99 12.46 17.52
C SER A 168 -2.36 12.50 16.87
N SER A 169 -2.46 12.17 15.58
CA SER A 169 -3.73 12.09 14.81
C SER A 169 -4.38 10.72 14.86
N LEU A 170 -3.71 9.69 15.41
CA LEU A 170 -4.27 8.32 15.48
C LEU A 170 -5.50 8.29 16.41
N LYS A 171 -6.54 7.61 15.96
CA LYS A 171 -7.80 7.39 16.70
C LYS A 171 -7.89 5.99 17.25
#